data_de3f2766f38f9c85cfc30eafa1b9fced
#
_entry.id   de3f2766f38f9c85cfc30eafa1b9fced
#
_cell.length_a   1.000
_cell.length_b   1.000
_cell.length_c   1.000
_cell.angle_alpha   90.00
_cell.angle_beta   90.00
_cell.angle_gamma   90.00
#
_symmetry.space_group_name_H-M   'P 1'
#
loop_
_entity.id
_entity.type
_entity.pdbx_description
1 polymer ?
#
loop_
_entity_poly.entity_id
_entity_poly.type
_entity_poly.pdbx_seq_one_letter_code
_entity_poly.pdbx_strand_id
1 'polypeptide(L)'
;METSKSFSETCTRLRNYIEPKTGKPAPMIAEDVYDIIMKNKDVLDSALIFDRDYLFDYFGFKTLERSYLLRINGKIVERPQHLLMRVAVGIHKDDIDQVLKTYELCSQKFFTHATPTLFNAGTPRPQMSSCFLLTMKDDSIEGIYDTLKQCAQISKYAGGIGVSIHGIRAANSYIRGTGGSSNGLVPMLRVFNDTAR
;
A
#
# COMPACT_ATOMS: atom_id res chain seq x y z
N MET A 1 -2.29 -9.29 -21.79
CA MET A 1 -1.92 -9.83 -20.47
C MET A 1 -0.93 -10.98 -20.69
N GLU A 2 0.14 -11.03 -19.92
CA GLU A 2 1.10 -12.14 -19.89
C GLU A 2 0.96 -12.89 -18.56
N THR A 3 -0.25 -13.35 -18.25
CA THR A 3 -0.55 -14.01 -16.98
C THR A 3 -0.33 -15.53 -17.10
N SER A 4 0.25 -16.13 -16.05
CA SER A 4 0.33 -17.58 -15.89
C SER A 4 -0.93 -18.12 -15.19
N LYS A 5 -1.18 -19.43 -15.31
CA LYS A 5 -2.15 -20.15 -14.48
C LYS A 5 -1.57 -20.55 -13.11
N SER A 6 -0.25 -20.48 -12.94
CA SER A 6 0.41 -20.77 -11.65
C SER A 6 0.68 -19.47 -10.90
N PHE A 7 0.27 -19.43 -9.63
CA PHE A 7 0.56 -18.32 -8.73
C PHE A 7 2.06 -18.28 -8.38
N SER A 8 2.64 -19.43 -8.07
CA SER A 8 4.05 -19.54 -7.73
C SER A 8 4.96 -19.07 -8.88
N GLU A 9 4.61 -19.39 -10.14
CA GLU A 9 5.33 -18.89 -11.31
C GLU A 9 5.20 -17.36 -11.45
N THR A 10 3.99 -16.82 -11.25
CA THR A 10 3.76 -15.38 -11.27
C THR A 10 4.61 -14.67 -10.20
N CYS A 11 4.65 -15.20 -8.98
CA CYS A 11 5.47 -14.67 -7.91
C CYS A 11 6.98 -14.76 -8.21
N THR A 12 7.43 -15.83 -8.87
CA THR A 12 8.82 -15.98 -9.31
C THR A 12 9.19 -14.91 -10.34
N ARG A 13 8.32 -14.61 -11.29
CA ARG A 13 8.54 -13.53 -12.27
C ARG A 13 8.62 -12.16 -11.59
N LEU A 14 7.73 -11.89 -10.63
CA LEU A 14 7.71 -10.64 -9.86
C LEU A 14 8.93 -10.50 -8.93
N ARG A 15 9.40 -11.60 -8.33
CA ARG A 15 10.58 -11.63 -7.47
C ARG A 15 11.87 -11.35 -8.24
N ASN A 16 11.98 -11.91 -9.45
CA ASN A 16 13.17 -11.82 -10.29
C ASN A 16 13.15 -10.60 -11.24
N TYR A 17 12.25 -9.65 -11.00
CA TYR A 17 12.16 -8.45 -11.84
C TYR A 17 13.44 -7.62 -11.77
N ILE A 18 13.94 -7.26 -12.96
CA ILE A 18 15.06 -6.35 -13.15
C ILE A 18 14.51 -5.07 -13.80
N GLU A 19 14.78 -3.93 -13.20
CA GLU A 19 14.33 -2.64 -13.73
C GLU A 19 15.14 -2.29 -15.01
N PRO A 20 14.49 -2.12 -16.18
CA PRO A 20 15.20 -2.01 -17.47
C PRO A 20 16.10 -0.78 -17.59
N LYS A 21 15.74 0.33 -16.94
CA LYS A 21 16.50 1.59 -17.05
C LYS A 21 17.82 1.54 -16.28
N THR A 22 17.82 0.84 -15.14
CA THR A 22 18.98 0.78 -14.24
C THR A 22 19.74 -0.53 -14.34
N GLY A 23 19.12 -1.59 -14.90
CA GLY A 23 19.66 -2.95 -14.92
C GLY A 23 19.77 -3.59 -13.53
N LYS A 24 19.16 -2.99 -12.49
CA LYS A 24 19.26 -3.47 -11.12
C LYS A 24 18.06 -4.35 -10.74
N PRO A 25 18.24 -5.34 -9.86
CA PRO A 25 17.14 -6.08 -9.27
C PRO A 25 16.15 -5.15 -8.55
N ALA A 26 14.88 -5.29 -8.86
CA ALA A 26 13.78 -4.52 -8.26
C ALA A 26 12.62 -5.46 -7.89
N PRO A 27 12.83 -6.39 -6.94
CA PRO A 27 11.84 -7.40 -6.60
C PRO A 27 10.54 -6.75 -6.13
N MET A 28 9.41 -7.27 -6.62
CA MET A 28 8.07 -6.81 -6.24
C MET A 28 7.44 -7.70 -5.16
N ILE A 29 8.01 -8.87 -4.90
CA ILE A 29 7.62 -9.77 -3.80
C ILE A 29 8.74 -9.77 -2.76
N ALA A 30 8.36 -9.66 -1.47
CA ALA A 30 9.30 -9.75 -0.35
C ALA A 30 9.94 -11.13 -0.31
N GLU A 31 11.18 -11.21 0.19
CA GLU A 31 11.95 -12.47 0.22
C GLU A 31 11.29 -13.52 1.09
N ASP A 32 10.93 -13.15 2.32
CA ASP A 32 10.22 -14.01 3.26
C ASP A 32 8.89 -14.54 2.70
N VAL A 33 8.12 -13.68 2.02
CA VAL A 33 6.85 -14.07 1.38
C VAL A 33 7.11 -15.03 0.21
N TYR A 34 8.12 -14.77 -0.59
CA TYR A 34 8.49 -15.65 -1.70
C TYR A 34 8.88 -17.06 -1.20
N ASP A 35 9.69 -17.13 -0.14
CA ASP A 35 10.11 -18.41 0.45
C ASP A 35 8.92 -19.22 0.97
N ILE A 36 7.96 -18.56 1.63
CA ILE A 36 6.70 -19.16 2.08
C ILE A 36 5.89 -19.70 0.89
N ILE A 37 5.76 -18.91 -0.17
CA ILE A 37 5.04 -19.31 -1.37
C ILE A 37 5.68 -20.53 -2.01
N MET A 38 7.01 -20.55 -2.16
CA MET A 38 7.72 -21.65 -2.81
C MET A 38 7.69 -22.92 -1.98
N LYS A 39 7.75 -22.82 -0.64
CA LYS A 39 7.60 -23.96 0.28
C LYS A 39 6.20 -24.61 0.19
N ASN A 40 5.17 -23.82 -0.07
CA ASN A 40 3.78 -24.24 -0.08
C ASN A 40 3.13 -24.17 -1.48
N LYS A 41 3.94 -24.15 -2.55
CA LYS A 41 3.49 -23.88 -3.93
C LYS A 41 2.34 -24.76 -4.38
N ASP A 42 2.41 -26.07 -4.11
CA ASP A 42 1.42 -27.03 -4.60
C ASP A 42 0.05 -26.78 -3.97
N VAL A 43 0.03 -26.43 -2.68
CA VAL A 43 -1.18 -26.09 -1.94
C VAL A 43 -1.76 -24.77 -2.43
N LEU A 44 -0.93 -23.73 -2.53
CA LEU A 44 -1.37 -22.40 -2.93
C LEU A 44 -1.81 -22.34 -4.39
N ASP A 45 -1.08 -23.00 -5.31
CA ASP A 45 -1.45 -23.05 -6.72
C ASP A 45 -2.75 -23.83 -6.95
N SER A 46 -2.97 -24.94 -6.21
CA SER A 46 -4.19 -25.75 -6.32
C SER A 46 -5.42 -25.09 -5.69
N ALA A 47 -5.24 -24.20 -4.71
CA ALA A 47 -6.34 -23.51 -4.05
C ALA A 47 -6.97 -22.38 -4.90
N LEU A 48 -6.31 -21.95 -5.98
CA LEU A 48 -6.80 -20.85 -6.82
C LEU A 48 -7.98 -21.29 -7.70
N ILE A 49 -9.09 -20.55 -7.60
CA ILE A 49 -10.29 -20.78 -8.42
C ILE A 49 -10.43 -19.62 -9.41
N PHE A 50 -9.85 -19.78 -10.59
CA PHE A 50 -9.80 -18.71 -11.61
C PHE A 50 -11.16 -18.31 -12.18
N ASP A 51 -12.17 -19.19 -12.09
CA ASP A 51 -13.53 -18.84 -12.50
C ASP A 51 -14.12 -17.70 -11.66
N ARG A 52 -13.58 -17.45 -10.47
CA ARG A 52 -13.96 -16.33 -9.62
C ARG A 52 -13.51 -14.97 -10.18
N ASP A 53 -12.62 -14.92 -11.17
CA ASP A 53 -12.29 -13.69 -11.90
C ASP A 53 -13.55 -13.13 -12.61
N TYR A 54 -14.47 -13.98 -13.05
CA TYR A 54 -15.73 -13.59 -13.68
C TYR A 54 -16.80 -13.06 -12.71
N LEU A 55 -16.57 -13.13 -11.40
CA LEU A 55 -17.43 -12.48 -10.42
C LEU A 55 -17.27 -10.96 -10.42
N PHE A 56 -16.18 -10.44 -10.97
CA PHE A 56 -16.01 -9.00 -11.15
C PHE A 56 -16.81 -8.52 -12.38
N ASP A 57 -17.60 -7.48 -12.18
CA ASP A 57 -18.21 -6.78 -13.32
C ASP A 57 -17.13 -6.03 -14.13
N TYR A 58 -17.55 -5.47 -15.27
CA TYR A 58 -16.62 -4.75 -16.15
C TYR A 58 -15.91 -3.60 -15.42
N PHE A 59 -16.62 -2.83 -14.62
CA PHE A 59 -16.07 -1.69 -13.90
C PHE A 59 -15.07 -2.14 -12.82
N GLY A 60 -15.42 -3.13 -12.02
CA GLY A 60 -14.56 -3.71 -10.98
C GLY A 60 -13.30 -4.31 -11.58
N PHE A 61 -13.43 -5.10 -12.65
CA PHE A 61 -12.27 -5.68 -13.33
C PHE A 61 -11.35 -4.60 -13.93
N LYS A 62 -11.91 -3.57 -14.58
CA LYS A 62 -11.13 -2.46 -15.14
C LYS A 62 -10.45 -1.63 -14.05
N THR A 63 -11.03 -1.51 -12.88
CA THR A 63 -10.40 -0.87 -11.73
C THR A 63 -9.20 -1.67 -11.24
N LEU A 64 -9.34 -2.99 -11.08
CA LEU A 64 -8.22 -3.88 -10.73
C LEU A 64 -7.12 -3.81 -11.79
N GLU A 65 -7.48 -3.94 -13.06
CA GLU A 65 -6.56 -3.89 -14.20
C GLU A 65 -5.75 -2.59 -14.22
N ARG A 66 -6.42 -1.45 -14.04
CA ARG A 66 -5.78 -0.13 -14.13
C ARG A 66 -4.86 0.17 -12.95
N SER A 67 -5.27 -0.20 -11.75
CA SER A 67 -4.69 0.37 -10.53
C SER A 67 -4.09 -0.64 -9.55
N TYR A 68 -4.46 -1.93 -9.59
CA TYR A 68 -4.10 -2.87 -8.53
C TYR A 68 -3.21 -4.03 -8.95
N LEU A 69 -3.41 -4.58 -10.16
CA LEU A 69 -2.67 -5.74 -10.62
C LEU A 69 -1.22 -5.37 -10.95
N LEU A 70 -0.27 -6.13 -10.41
CA LEU A 70 1.15 -5.88 -10.63
C LEU A 70 1.55 -6.07 -12.09
N ARG A 71 2.52 -5.25 -12.50
CA ARG A 71 2.97 -5.15 -13.88
C ARG A 71 4.49 -5.32 -13.97
N ILE A 72 4.94 -5.98 -15.01
CA ILE A 72 6.33 -6.01 -15.43
C ILE A 72 6.42 -5.30 -16.78
N ASN A 73 7.27 -4.28 -16.88
CA ASN A 73 7.45 -3.48 -18.10
C ASN A 73 6.12 -2.96 -18.72
N GLY A 74 5.21 -2.50 -17.83
CA GLY A 74 3.90 -2.00 -18.23
C GLY A 74 2.85 -3.08 -18.56
N LYS A 75 3.24 -4.35 -18.66
CA LYS A 75 2.34 -5.48 -18.94
C LYS A 75 1.87 -6.13 -17.66
N ILE A 76 0.56 -6.34 -17.52
CA ILE A 76 -0.04 -7.01 -16.36
C ILE A 76 0.39 -8.47 -16.34
N VAL A 77 0.88 -8.92 -15.17
CA VAL A 77 1.29 -10.31 -14.92
C VAL A 77 0.45 -10.99 -13.84
N GLU A 78 -0.17 -10.23 -12.95
CA GLU A 78 -1.13 -10.76 -11.97
C GLU A 78 -2.54 -10.92 -12.57
N ARG A 79 -3.28 -11.92 -12.09
CA ARG A 79 -4.73 -12.03 -12.22
C ARG A 79 -5.38 -11.56 -10.91
N PRO A 80 -6.69 -11.25 -10.88
CA PRO A 80 -7.38 -10.94 -9.63
C PRO A 80 -7.17 -12.00 -8.54
N GLN A 81 -7.22 -13.29 -8.90
CA GLN A 81 -6.99 -14.37 -7.92
C GLN A 81 -5.55 -14.38 -7.40
N HIS A 82 -4.55 -14.05 -8.23
CA HIS A 82 -3.15 -13.90 -7.77
C HIS A 82 -2.99 -12.76 -6.78
N LEU A 83 -3.61 -11.60 -7.06
CA LEU A 83 -3.64 -10.46 -6.13
C LEU A 83 -4.19 -10.87 -4.77
N LEU A 84 -5.35 -11.54 -4.72
CA LEU A 84 -5.99 -11.93 -3.48
C LEU A 84 -5.16 -12.95 -2.70
N MET A 85 -4.55 -13.93 -3.38
CA MET A 85 -3.66 -14.90 -2.73
C MET A 85 -2.38 -14.23 -2.21
N ARG A 86 -1.76 -13.32 -2.98
CA ARG A 86 -0.58 -12.57 -2.54
C ARG A 86 -0.88 -11.76 -1.28
N VAL A 87 -2.04 -11.11 -1.24
CA VAL A 87 -2.48 -10.34 -0.07
C VAL A 87 -2.66 -11.25 1.14
N ALA A 88 -3.32 -12.39 0.97
CA ALA A 88 -3.53 -13.36 2.05
C ALA A 88 -2.20 -13.88 2.61
N VAL A 89 -1.24 -14.29 1.75
CA VAL A 89 0.10 -14.71 2.20
C VAL A 89 0.86 -13.55 2.85
N GLY A 90 0.75 -12.35 2.31
CA GLY A 90 1.41 -11.15 2.85
C GLY A 90 0.94 -10.80 4.27
N ILE A 91 -0.31 -11.10 4.61
CA ILE A 91 -0.90 -10.86 5.94
C ILE A 91 -0.58 -11.99 6.92
N HIS A 92 -0.84 -13.24 6.53
CA HIS A 92 -0.81 -14.39 7.44
C HIS A 92 0.51 -15.16 7.45
N LYS A 93 1.39 -14.89 6.47
CA LYS A 93 2.72 -15.51 6.37
C LYS A 93 2.65 -17.05 6.41
N ASP A 94 3.26 -17.68 7.41
CA ASP A 94 3.37 -19.14 7.54
C ASP A 94 2.07 -19.84 7.98
N ASP A 95 1.06 -19.10 8.41
CA ASP A 95 -0.25 -19.65 8.77
C ASP A 95 -1.08 -19.94 7.50
N ILE A 96 -0.79 -21.03 6.84
CA ILE A 96 -1.39 -21.40 5.56
C ILE A 96 -2.90 -21.62 5.67
N ASP A 97 -3.40 -22.10 6.80
CA ASP A 97 -4.84 -22.27 7.02
C ASP A 97 -5.56 -20.93 6.99
N GLN A 98 -5.00 -19.88 7.64
CA GLN A 98 -5.56 -18.53 7.59
C GLN A 98 -5.37 -17.88 6.22
N VAL A 99 -4.28 -18.17 5.51
CA VAL A 99 -4.07 -17.74 4.12
C VAL A 99 -5.21 -18.25 3.25
N LEU A 100 -5.49 -19.54 3.28
CA LEU A 100 -6.54 -20.16 2.46
C LEU A 100 -7.92 -19.65 2.84
N LYS A 101 -8.20 -19.49 4.13
CA LYS A 101 -9.47 -18.93 4.62
C LYS A 101 -9.69 -17.49 4.15
N THR A 102 -8.66 -16.65 4.27
CA THR A 102 -8.74 -15.25 3.81
C THR A 102 -8.90 -15.17 2.30
N TYR A 103 -8.15 -15.96 1.54
CA TYR A 103 -8.32 -16.06 0.10
C TYR A 103 -9.75 -16.47 -0.26
N GLU A 104 -10.29 -17.50 0.37
CA GLU A 104 -11.64 -18.01 0.12
C GLU A 104 -12.69 -16.89 0.32
N LEU A 105 -12.64 -16.18 1.45
CA LEU A 105 -13.59 -15.12 1.77
C LEU A 105 -13.46 -13.92 0.82
N CYS A 106 -12.24 -13.49 0.51
CA CYS A 106 -12.01 -12.35 -0.39
C CYS A 106 -12.39 -12.68 -1.84
N SER A 107 -12.06 -13.89 -2.32
CA SER A 107 -12.31 -14.30 -3.69
C SER A 107 -13.80 -14.49 -3.99
N GLN A 108 -14.60 -14.82 -2.97
CA GLN A 108 -16.06 -14.86 -3.04
C GLN A 108 -16.74 -13.52 -2.75
N LYS A 109 -15.95 -12.45 -2.50
CA LYS A 109 -16.45 -11.09 -2.23
C LYS A 109 -17.23 -10.91 -0.91
N PHE A 110 -16.98 -11.74 0.10
CA PHE A 110 -17.54 -11.49 1.43
C PHE A 110 -16.96 -10.25 2.07
N PHE A 111 -15.69 -9.94 1.81
CA PHE A 111 -15.04 -8.67 2.15
C PHE A 111 -13.87 -8.36 1.22
N THR A 112 -13.37 -7.14 1.30
CA THR A 112 -12.13 -6.71 0.65
C THR A 112 -11.29 -5.88 1.60
N HIS A 113 -9.98 -5.90 1.39
CA HIS A 113 -9.07 -5.04 2.12
C HIS A 113 -9.05 -3.62 1.52
N ALA A 114 -8.59 -2.66 2.32
CA ALA A 114 -8.37 -1.29 1.87
C ALA A 114 -7.20 -1.23 0.85
N THR A 115 -7.19 -0.17 0.05
CA THR A 115 -6.23 0.06 -1.03
C THR A 115 -4.75 -0.14 -0.63
N PRO A 116 -4.25 0.39 0.51
CA PRO A 116 -2.85 0.18 0.88
C PRO A 116 -2.50 -1.29 1.13
N THR A 117 -3.42 -2.06 1.72
CA THR A 117 -3.23 -3.51 1.91
C THR A 117 -3.16 -4.24 0.57
N LEU A 118 -4.09 -3.94 -0.36
CA LEU A 118 -4.11 -4.56 -1.69
C LEU A 118 -2.83 -4.26 -2.49
N PHE A 119 -2.29 -3.04 -2.36
CA PHE A 119 -1.04 -2.67 -3.04
C PHE A 119 0.19 -3.29 -2.42
N ASN A 120 0.30 -3.25 -1.09
CA ASN A 120 1.58 -3.43 -0.40
C ASN A 120 1.74 -4.79 0.27
N ALA A 121 0.64 -5.55 0.52
CA ALA A 121 0.77 -6.86 1.15
C ALA A 121 1.58 -7.81 0.27
N GLY A 122 2.56 -8.46 0.88
CA GLY A 122 3.48 -9.37 0.19
C GLY A 122 4.62 -8.68 -0.58
N THR A 123 4.69 -7.35 -0.60
CA THR A 123 5.79 -6.60 -1.22
C THR A 123 6.94 -6.34 -0.24
N PRO A 124 8.13 -5.92 -0.72
CA PRO A 124 9.28 -5.65 0.15
C PRO A 124 9.07 -4.53 1.19
N ARG A 125 8.06 -3.71 1.02
CA ARG A 125 7.71 -2.61 1.95
C ARG A 125 6.22 -2.66 2.27
N PRO A 126 5.78 -3.58 3.14
CA PRO A 126 4.39 -3.92 3.35
C PRO A 126 3.68 -2.92 4.29
N GLN A 127 3.56 -1.66 3.89
CA GLN A 127 2.73 -0.70 4.59
C GLN A 127 1.26 -0.96 4.26
N MET A 128 0.48 -1.48 5.22
CA MET A 128 -0.90 -1.96 5.02
C MET A 128 -1.98 -1.10 5.68
N SER A 129 -1.61 -0.10 6.49
CA SER A 129 -2.59 0.81 7.11
C SER A 129 -3.11 1.84 6.10
N SER A 130 -4.42 2.07 6.12
CA SER A 130 -5.06 3.04 5.21
C SER A 130 -5.08 4.46 5.77
N CYS A 131 -5.12 4.62 7.09
CA CYS A 131 -5.30 5.91 7.76
C CYS A 131 -4.38 6.04 8.97
N PHE A 132 -3.88 7.27 9.15
CA PHE A 132 -2.97 7.64 10.24
C PHE A 132 -3.44 8.91 10.91
N LEU A 133 -3.39 8.93 12.24
CA LEU A 133 -3.67 10.11 13.03
C LEU A 133 -2.37 10.63 13.62
N LEU A 134 -2.08 11.90 13.36
CA LEU A 134 -0.92 12.60 13.88
C LEU A 134 -1.36 13.76 14.76
N THR A 135 -0.62 14.02 15.82
CA THR A 135 -0.73 15.26 16.58
C THR A 135 0.42 16.16 16.19
N MET A 136 0.15 17.45 15.97
CA MET A 136 1.20 18.44 15.79
C MET A 136 2.17 18.36 16.96
N LYS A 137 3.45 18.20 16.68
CA LYS A 137 4.43 17.83 17.68
C LYS A 137 4.69 18.94 18.68
N ASP A 138 4.77 20.18 18.19
CA ASP A 138 5.01 21.36 18.98
C ASP A 138 4.60 22.62 18.21
N ASP A 139 4.31 23.73 18.95
CA ASP A 139 4.05 25.06 18.39
C ASP A 139 5.37 25.80 18.09
N SER A 140 6.19 25.15 17.26
CA SER A 140 7.48 25.64 16.77
C SER A 140 7.67 25.29 15.32
N ILE A 141 8.61 25.96 14.64
CA ILE A 141 8.96 25.62 13.26
C ILE A 141 9.42 24.17 13.16
N GLU A 142 10.28 23.74 14.08
CA GLU A 142 10.78 22.35 14.13
C GLU A 142 9.64 21.35 14.29
N GLY A 143 8.71 21.57 15.24
CA GLY A 143 7.58 20.68 15.47
C GLY A 143 6.61 20.61 14.29
N ILE A 144 6.33 21.76 13.66
CA ILE A 144 5.47 21.86 12.47
C ILE A 144 6.10 21.08 11.29
N TYR A 145 7.37 21.32 10.98
CA TYR A 145 8.03 20.67 9.85
C TYR A 145 8.36 19.21 10.09
N ASP A 146 8.63 18.81 11.33
CA ASP A 146 8.74 17.38 11.69
C ASP A 146 7.42 16.63 11.43
N THR A 147 6.28 17.23 11.79
CA THR A 147 4.97 16.67 11.51
C THR A 147 4.70 16.62 10.00
N LEU A 148 5.05 17.69 9.26
CA LEU A 148 4.96 17.72 7.80
C LEU A 148 5.78 16.61 7.14
N LYS A 149 7.01 16.38 7.61
CA LYS A 149 7.87 15.29 7.14
C LYS A 149 7.20 13.92 7.35
N GLN A 150 6.57 13.69 8.50
CA GLN A 150 5.84 12.46 8.77
C GLN A 150 4.64 12.32 7.81
N CYS A 151 3.89 13.39 7.56
CA CYS A 151 2.81 13.40 6.57
C CYS A 151 3.32 13.02 5.18
N ALA A 152 4.42 13.58 4.73
CA ALA A 152 5.02 13.26 3.44
C ALA A 152 5.44 11.78 3.34
N GLN A 153 5.99 11.21 4.42
CA GLN A 153 6.38 9.81 4.47
C GLN A 153 5.16 8.88 4.39
N ILE A 154 4.07 9.20 5.08
CA ILE A 154 2.82 8.43 5.03
C ILE A 154 2.17 8.54 3.64
N SER A 155 2.09 9.76 3.10
CA SER A 155 1.50 10.04 1.78
C SER A 155 2.21 9.28 0.66
N LYS A 156 3.55 9.11 0.74
CA LYS A 156 4.33 8.30 -0.19
C LYS A 156 3.81 6.87 -0.38
N TYR A 157 3.17 6.29 0.64
CA TYR A 157 2.63 4.94 0.62
C TYR A 157 1.10 4.91 0.51
N ALA A 158 0.50 6.00 0.01
CA ALA A 158 -0.95 6.15 -0.18
C ALA A 158 -1.77 6.04 1.11
N GLY A 159 -1.19 6.41 2.27
CA GLY A 159 -1.90 6.49 3.54
C GLY A 159 -2.70 7.79 3.65
N GLY A 160 -3.95 7.71 4.11
CA GLY A 160 -4.75 8.88 4.51
C GLY A 160 -4.22 9.47 5.82
N ILE A 161 -4.29 10.79 5.98
CA ILE A 161 -3.70 11.48 7.14
C ILE A 161 -4.71 12.42 7.77
N GLY A 162 -4.93 12.26 9.07
CA GLY A 162 -5.59 13.24 9.94
C GLY A 162 -4.56 13.88 10.87
N VAL A 163 -4.49 15.21 10.88
CA VAL A 163 -3.57 15.96 11.74
C VAL A 163 -4.34 16.80 12.74
N SER A 164 -4.07 16.58 14.04
CA SER A 164 -4.56 17.44 15.11
C SER A 164 -3.69 18.69 15.23
N ILE A 165 -4.32 19.86 15.16
CA ILE A 165 -3.66 21.17 15.08
C ILE A 165 -4.00 22.12 16.24
N HIS A 166 -4.77 21.65 17.21
CA HIS A 166 -5.28 22.50 18.29
C HIS A 166 -4.18 23.08 19.21
N GLY A 167 -2.97 22.49 19.21
CA GLY A 167 -1.84 23.00 19.99
C GLY A 167 -1.11 24.20 19.35
N ILE A 168 -1.47 24.60 18.11
CA ILE A 168 -0.79 25.69 17.40
C ILE A 168 -1.47 27.03 17.69
N ARG A 169 -0.67 28.06 17.93
CA ARG A 169 -1.14 29.42 18.25
C ARG A 169 -1.99 30.04 17.13
N ALA A 170 -2.93 30.88 17.54
CA ALA A 170 -3.81 31.60 16.62
C ALA A 170 -3.06 32.72 15.85
N ALA A 171 -3.74 33.23 14.81
CA ALA A 171 -3.28 34.45 14.15
C ALA A 171 -3.18 35.64 15.13
N ASN A 172 -2.22 36.51 14.93
CA ASN A 172 -1.89 37.68 15.77
C ASN A 172 -1.36 37.33 17.18
N SER A 173 -1.11 36.06 17.50
CA SER A 173 -0.41 35.70 18.74
C SER A 173 1.04 36.15 18.67
N TYR A 174 1.54 36.69 19.80
CA TYR A 174 2.93 37.16 19.90
C TYR A 174 3.94 36.01 19.78
N ILE A 175 5.00 36.23 18.98
CA ILE A 175 6.11 35.28 18.82
C ILE A 175 7.28 35.76 19.69
N ARG A 176 7.56 35.05 20.78
CA ARG A 176 8.68 35.30 21.67
C ARG A 176 10.00 35.18 20.91
N GLY A 177 10.89 36.12 21.03
CA GLY A 177 12.23 36.11 20.47
C GLY A 177 12.38 36.88 19.15
N THR A 178 11.31 36.99 18.35
CA THR A 178 11.34 37.79 17.11
C THR A 178 10.61 39.14 17.21
N GLY A 179 9.76 39.29 18.23
CA GLY A 179 8.90 40.47 18.40
C GLY A 179 7.76 40.55 17.37
N GLY A 180 7.59 39.52 16.54
CA GLY A 180 6.54 39.46 15.52
C GLY A 180 5.23 38.83 15.99
N SER A 181 4.27 38.75 15.10
CA SER A 181 2.97 38.08 15.30
C SER A 181 2.78 36.91 14.36
N SER A 182 2.08 35.87 14.82
CA SER A 182 1.75 34.68 14.05
C SER A 182 0.77 35.00 12.92
N ASN A 183 0.99 34.38 11.74
CA ASN A 183 0.02 34.39 10.65
C ASN A 183 -1.09 33.32 10.84
N GLY A 184 -1.01 32.53 11.91
CA GLY A 184 -1.99 31.50 12.26
C GLY A 184 -1.91 30.22 11.43
N LEU A 185 -2.97 29.42 11.54
CA LEU A 185 -3.03 28.04 11.01
C LEU A 185 -3.16 27.97 9.47
N VAL A 186 -3.91 28.90 8.87
CA VAL A 186 -4.30 28.77 7.46
C VAL A 186 -3.12 28.73 6.50
N PRO A 187 -2.11 29.60 6.58
CA PRO A 187 -0.93 29.52 5.72
C PRO A 187 -0.15 28.22 5.91
N MET A 188 -0.03 27.74 7.15
CA MET A 188 0.63 26.49 7.46
C MET A 188 -0.12 25.28 6.85
N LEU A 189 -1.43 25.23 6.98
CA LEU A 189 -2.26 24.12 6.43
C LEU A 189 -2.20 24.06 4.90
N ARG A 190 -1.99 25.16 4.20
CA ARG A 190 -1.75 25.16 2.75
C ARG A 190 -0.52 24.34 2.39
N VAL A 191 0.58 24.48 3.14
CA VAL A 191 1.80 23.70 2.92
C VAL A 191 1.55 22.22 3.13
N PHE A 192 0.81 21.85 4.17
CA PHE A 192 0.42 20.44 4.41
C PHE A 192 -0.42 19.90 3.26
N ASN A 193 -1.42 20.65 2.79
CA ASN A 193 -2.28 20.27 1.68
C ASN A 193 -1.48 20.07 0.37
N ASP A 194 -0.53 20.98 0.08
CA ASP A 194 0.28 20.88 -1.14
C ASP A 194 1.31 19.73 -1.05
N THR A 195 1.77 19.40 0.15
CA THR A 195 2.66 18.25 0.38
C THR A 195 1.93 16.89 0.24
N ALA A 196 0.64 16.84 0.55
CA ALA A 196 -0.17 15.60 0.48
C ALA A 196 -0.68 15.27 -0.93
N ARG A 197 -0.50 16.16 -1.90
CA ARG A 197 -0.84 15.98 -3.33
C ARG A 197 0.27 15.27 -4.07
#